data_1959e763a553f142094d3735e53ee68e
#
_entry.id   1959e763a553f142094d3735e53ee68e
#
_cell.length_a   1.000
_cell.length_b   1.000
_cell.length_c   1.000
_cell.angle_alpha   90.00
_cell.angle_beta   90.00
_cell.angle_gamma   90.00
#
_symmetry.space_group_name_H-M   'P 1'
#
loop_
_entity.id
_entity.type
_entity.pdbx_description
1 polymer ?
#
loop_
_entity_poly.entity_id
_entity_poly.type
_entity_poly.pdbx_seq_one_letter_code
_entity_poly.pdbx_strand_id
1 'polypeptide(L)'
;MFYIKKVIRLNHNKMSSLANNYNRRKIAFKKGKGSFLYSINGNRYLDFVQGIAVNSLGHSNSYLTKKLIKQAKKVWHVSNAFQIPEGEKLAKRLTKKTFADKVIFQNSGAEATEAAIKIARRYFYSIGKPKKNRILCIKNSFHGRTLAAIFASGSKKMTEGFLPKVEGFDHFEFGDHKGLKKAITNKTAAIMVETIMGE
;
A
#
# COMPACT_ATOMS: atom_id res chain seq x y z
N MET A 1 -8.74 -27.08 2.44
CA MET A 1 -7.34 -27.17 1.98
C MET A 1 -7.19 -27.87 0.60
N PHE A 2 -8.06 -28.80 0.20
CA PHE A 2 -7.97 -29.49 -1.10
C PHE A 2 -8.46 -28.69 -2.32
N TYR A 3 -9.34 -27.73 -2.18
CA TYR A 3 -9.90 -26.94 -3.30
C TYR A 3 -8.93 -25.91 -3.87
N ILE A 4 -8.03 -25.36 -3.05
CA ILE A 4 -7.03 -24.36 -3.50
C ILE A 4 -5.97 -25.00 -4.42
N LYS A 5 -5.63 -26.27 -4.23
CA LYS A 5 -4.66 -26.97 -5.11
C LYS A 5 -5.13 -27.14 -6.56
N LYS A 6 -6.42 -27.16 -6.81
CA LYS A 6 -6.98 -27.42 -8.16
C LYS A 6 -7.10 -26.14 -9.00
N VAL A 7 -7.28 -24.98 -8.37
CA VAL A 7 -7.39 -23.69 -9.05
C VAL A 7 -6.03 -23.14 -9.52
N ILE A 8 -4.93 -23.53 -8.84
CA ILE A 8 -3.58 -23.03 -9.13
C ILE A 8 -2.83 -23.90 -10.18
N ARG A 9 -3.43 -25.00 -10.69
CA ARG A 9 -2.79 -25.92 -11.65
C ARG A 9 -2.85 -25.49 -13.11
N LEU A 10 -3.13 -24.23 -13.41
CA LEU A 10 -3.15 -23.72 -14.78
C LEU A 10 -1.74 -23.25 -15.19
N ASN A 11 -1.10 -24.05 -16.05
CA ASN A 11 0.20 -23.85 -16.72
C ASN A 11 1.46 -24.00 -15.87
N HIS A 12 1.91 -25.25 -15.74
CA HIS A 12 3.26 -25.58 -15.32
C HIS A 12 4.30 -25.12 -16.35
N ASN A 13 4.84 -23.93 -16.20
CA ASN A 13 6.19 -23.65 -16.67
C ASN A 13 7.14 -24.37 -15.70
N LYS A 14 7.83 -25.42 -16.17
CA LYS A 14 8.64 -26.39 -15.39
C LYS A 14 9.81 -25.82 -14.57
N MET A 15 9.94 -24.50 -14.40
CA MET A 15 11.13 -23.86 -13.83
C MET A 15 10.89 -22.92 -12.64
N SER A 16 9.66 -22.72 -12.17
CA SER A 16 9.42 -21.85 -11.02
C SER A 16 8.43 -22.44 -10.04
N SER A 17 8.80 -22.45 -8.74
CA SER A 17 7.88 -22.78 -7.63
C SER A 17 7.00 -21.59 -7.21
N LEU A 18 7.22 -20.41 -7.81
CA LEU A 18 6.40 -19.23 -7.56
C LEU A 18 5.07 -19.31 -8.30
N ALA A 19 3.99 -18.87 -7.66
CA ALA A 19 2.71 -18.76 -8.31
C ALA A 19 2.79 -17.83 -9.53
N ASN A 20 2.06 -18.18 -10.61
CA ASN A 20 2.04 -17.40 -11.84
C ASN A 20 0.98 -16.28 -11.77
N ASN A 21 1.05 -15.45 -10.74
CA ASN A 21 0.14 -14.33 -10.49
C ASN A 21 0.66 -12.98 -11.03
N TYR A 22 1.86 -12.96 -11.63
CA TYR A 22 2.45 -11.80 -12.29
C TYR A 22 3.02 -12.18 -13.65
N ASN A 23 2.91 -11.29 -14.63
CA ASN A 23 3.58 -11.41 -15.92
C ASN A 23 5.06 -10.98 -15.78
N ARG A 24 5.89 -11.84 -15.19
CA ARG A 24 7.30 -11.54 -14.90
C ARG A 24 8.11 -11.50 -16.19
N ARG A 25 8.93 -10.46 -16.35
CA ARG A 25 9.93 -10.39 -17.43
C ARG A 25 11.01 -11.46 -17.21
N LYS A 26 11.54 -12.00 -18.28
CA LYS A 26 12.63 -13.02 -18.27
C LYS A 26 14.01 -12.40 -18.00
N ILE A 27 14.09 -11.45 -17.07
CA ILE A 27 15.33 -10.78 -16.65
C ILE A 27 15.46 -10.98 -15.15
N ALA A 28 16.62 -11.45 -14.70
CA ALA A 28 16.95 -11.56 -13.29
C ALA A 28 18.11 -10.63 -12.95
N PHE A 29 17.97 -9.87 -11.87
CA PHE A 29 18.99 -8.95 -11.40
C PHE A 29 19.71 -9.51 -10.18
N LYS A 30 21.05 -9.41 -10.17
CA LYS A 30 21.91 -9.84 -9.05
C LYS A 30 22.44 -8.69 -8.21
N LYS A 31 22.42 -7.46 -8.72
CA LYS A 31 23.02 -6.29 -8.09
C LYS A 31 22.34 -5.02 -8.53
N GLY A 32 22.26 -4.04 -7.63
CA GLY A 32 21.91 -2.65 -7.94
C GLY A 32 22.92 -1.69 -7.34
N LYS A 33 23.20 -0.56 -8.00
CA LYS A 33 24.03 0.52 -7.50
C LYS A 33 23.57 1.86 -8.07
N GLY A 34 23.19 2.80 -7.22
CA GLY A 34 22.63 4.07 -7.65
C GLY A 34 21.40 3.85 -8.53
N SER A 35 21.34 4.46 -9.69
CA SER A 35 20.23 4.32 -10.64
C SER A 35 20.34 3.11 -11.58
N PHE A 36 21.27 2.16 -11.31
CA PHE A 36 21.53 1.05 -12.22
C PHE A 36 21.27 -0.31 -11.57
N LEU A 37 20.68 -1.21 -12.35
CA LEU A 37 20.55 -2.64 -12.08
C LEU A 37 21.52 -3.44 -12.99
N TYR A 38 22.00 -4.56 -12.47
CA TYR A 38 22.89 -5.47 -13.18
C TYR A 38 22.27 -6.87 -13.19
N SER A 39 22.02 -7.38 -14.39
CA SER A 39 21.48 -8.73 -14.56
C SER A 39 22.48 -9.81 -14.16
N ILE A 40 21.99 -11.04 -13.99
CA ILE A 40 22.84 -12.23 -13.79
C ILE A 40 23.81 -12.44 -14.96
N ASN A 41 23.43 -12.04 -16.18
CA ASN A 41 24.25 -12.13 -17.40
C ASN A 41 25.22 -10.97 -17.55
N GLY A 42 25.36 -10.07 -16.56
CA GLY A 42 26.29 -8.96 -16.57
C GLY A 42 25.82 -7.68 -17.25
N ASN A 43 24.65 -7.68 -17.90
CA ASN A 43 24.11 -6.48 -18.54
C ASN A 43 23.73 -5.43 -17.54
N ARG A 44 23.98 -4.15 -17.86
CA ARG A 44 23.62 -2.98 -17.06
C ARG A 44 22.35 -2.34 -17.62
N TYR A 45 21.43 -2.01 -16.73
CA TYR A 45 20.14 -1.36 -17.04
C TYR A 45 20.01 -0.09 -16.22
N LEU A 46 19.59 1.00 -16.82
CA LEU A 46 19.16 2.20 -16.12
C LEU A 46 17.75 1.97 -15.59
N ASP A 47 17.59 2.10 -14.27
CA ASP A 47 16.33 1.77 -13.59
C ASP A 47 15.47 3.02 -13.34
N PHE A 48 14.55 3.32 -14.25
CA PHE A 48 13.53 4.34 -14.06
C PHE A 48 12.29 3.85 -13.30
N VAL A 49 12.16 2.54 -13.06
CA VAL A 49 11.01 1.95 -12.36
C VAL A 49 11.18 2.02 -10.85
N GLN A 50 12.42 1.81 -10.38
CA GLN A 50 12.80 1.90 -8.97
C GLN A 50 11.90 1.07 -8.02
N GLY A 51 11.40 -0.07 -8.49
CA GLY A 51 10.43 -0.88 -7.74
C GLY A 51 9.08 -0.16 -7.54
N ILE A 52 8.64 0.59 -8.54
CA ILE A 52 7.48 1.50 -8.53
C ILE A 52 7.68 2.59 -7.46
N ALA A 53 8.72 3.41 -7.70
CA ALA A 53 9.15 4.57 -6.89
C ALA A 53 9.55 4.27 -5.43
N VAL A 54 9.88 3.02 -5.10
CA VAL A 54 10.32 2.63 -3.74
C VAL A 54 11.78 3.02 -3.49
N ASN A 55 12.67 2.85 -4.49
CA ASN A 55 14.11 3.07 -4.37
C ASN A 55 14.54 4.49 -4.78
N SER A 56 13.82 5.52 -4.35
CA SER A 56 14.06 6.91 -4.74
C SER A 56 15.46 7.45 -4.41
N LEU A 57 16.17 6.85 -3.43
CA LEU A 57 17.55 7.17 -3.09
C LEU A 57 18.57 6.30 -3.84
N GLY A 58 18.14 5.48 -4.79
CA GLY A 58 18.96 4.56 -5.56
C GLY A 58 19.29 3.27 -4.81
N HIS A 59 19.71 2.28 -5.62
CA HIS A 59 20.09 0.96 -5.12
C HIS A 59 21.36 1.01 -4.29
N SER A 60 21.39 0.24 -3.20
CA SER A 60 22.56 0.07 -2.32
C SER A 60 23.14 1.39 -1.81
N ASN A 61 22.28 2.35 -1.48
CA ASN A 61 22.70 3.63 -0.90
C ASN A 61 23.53 3.38 0.37
N SER A 62 24.78 3.86 0.37
CA SER A 62 25.77 3.54 1.42
C SER A 62 25.37 4.04 2.79
N TYR A 63 24.70 5.20 2.87
CA TYR A 63 24.23 5.74 4.15
C TYR A 63 23.13 4.87 4.73
N LEU A 64 22.13 4.50 3.93
CA LEU A 64 21.03 3.62 4.37
C LEU A 64 21.55 2.24 4.76
N THR A 65 22.45 1.66 3.94
CA THR A 65 23.05 0.35 4.24
C THR A 65 23.80 0.37 5.57
N LYS A 66 24.59 1.40 5.84
CA LYS A 66 25.28 1.56 7.14
C LYS A 66 24.30 1.67 8.30
N LYS A 67 23.21 2.40 8.15
CA LYS A 67 22.18 2.55 9.20
C LYS A 67 21.45 1.23 9.44
N LEU A 68 21.10 0.51 8.38
CA LEU A 68 20.46 -0.82 8.48
C LEU A 68 21.36 -1.82 9.22
N ILE A 69 22.65 -1.92 8.86
CA ILE A 69 23.62 -2.79 9.53
C ILE A 69 23.77 -2.41 11.01
N LYS A 70 23.84 -1.11 11.31
CA LYS A 70 23.92 -0.64 12.71
C LYS A 70 22.69 -1.04 13.52
N GLN A 71 21.50 -0.94 12.95
CA GLN A 71 20.26 -1.33 13.63
C GLN A 71 20.13 -2.85 13.74
N ALA A 72 20.48 -3.59 12.68
CA ALA A 72 20.44 -5.06 12.68
C ALA A 72 21.30 -5.70 13.77
N LYS A 73 22.39 -5.05 14.18
CA LYS A 73 23.27 -5.49 15.30
C LYS A 73 22.74 -5.15 16.69
N LYS A 74 21.59 -4.47 16.80
CA LYS A 74 21.00 -4.09 18.10
C LYS A 74 19.76 -4.92 18.39
N VAL A 75 18.63 -4.55 17.77
CA VAL A 75 17.34 -5.18 17.96
C VAL A 75 16.59 -5.19 16.64
N TRP A 76 16.02 -6.34 16.32
CA TRP A 76 15.29 -6.55 15.06
C TRP A 76 13.82 -6.23 15.20
N HIS A 77 13.21 -6.68 16.29
CA HIS A 77 11.79 -6.50 16.55
C HIS A 77 11.49 -6.51 18.03
N VAL A 78 10.56 -5.66 18.43
CA VAL A 78 9.88 -5.72 19.72
C VAL A 78 8.38 -5.49 19.50
N SER A 79 7.54 -6.06 20.36
CA SER A 79 6.10 -5.84 20.29
C SER A 79 5.75 -4.36 20.49
N ASN A 80 4.62 -3.91 19.88
CA ASN A 80 4.03 -2.60 20.13
C ASN A 80 3.62 -2.38 21.61
N ALA A 81 3.71 -3.40 22.45
CA ALA A 81 3.58 -3.26 23.90
C ALA A 81 4.77 -2.52 24.54
N PHE A 82 5.86 -2.35 23.81
CA PHE A 82 7.07 -1.68 24.27
C PHE A 82 7.29 -0.35 23.51
N GLN A 83 7.99 0.57 24.15
CA GLN A 83 8.38 1.82 23.51
C GLN A 83 9.51 1.59 22.50
N ILE A 84 9.42 2.22 21.35
CA ILE A 84 10.42 2.17 20.27
C ILE A 84 10.95 3.60 20.05
N PRO A 85 12.10 3.96 20.65
CA PRO A 85 12.62 5.34 20.62
C PRO A 85 12.85 5.89 19.20
N GLU A 86 13.30 5.04 18.27
CA GLU A 86 13.49 5.42 16.87
C GLU A 86 12.16 5.74 16.17
N GLY A 87 11.10 5.00 16.48
CA GLY A 87 9.73 5.27 16.01
C GLY A 87 9.21 6.61 16.54
N GLU A 88 9.39 6.88 17.84
CA GLU A 88 9.01 8.15 18.46
C GLU A 88 9.75 9.35 17.83
N LYS A 89 11.05 9.20 17.59
CA LYS A 89 11.85 10.22 16.88
C LYS A 89 11.31 10.53 15.49
N LEU A 90 10.98 9.48 14.74
CA LEU A 90 10.42 9.63 13.38
C LEU A 90 9.04 10.28 13.44
N ALA A 91 8.16 9.83 14.34
CA ALA A 91 6.82 10.40 14.53
C ALA A 91 6.90 11.90 14.84
N LYS A 92 7.73 12.31 15.79
CA LYS A 92 7.97 13.73 16.12
C LYS A 92 8.46 14.55 14.93
N ARG A 93 9.30 13.96 14.08
CA ARG A 93 9.78 14.64 12.86
C ARG A 93 8.68 14.80 11.82
N LEU A 94 7.82 13.79 11.67
CA LEU A 94 6.70 13.83 10.74
C LEU A 94 5.63 14.83 11.18
N THR A 95 5.22 14.82 12.45
CA THR A 95 4.21 15.75 12.97
C THR A 95 4.68 17.22 12.89
N LYS A 96 5.99 17.49 13.02
CA LYS A 96 6.55 18.85 12.83
C LYS A 96 6.51 19.33 11.37
N LYS A 97 6.38 18.42 10.40
CA LYS A 97 6.48 18.74 8.96
C LYS A 97 5.17 18.56 8.21
N THR A 98 4.13 18.11 8.88
CA THR A 98 2.80 17.86 8.30
C THR A 98 1.73 18.46 9.21
N PHE A 99 0.48 18.38 8.78
CA PHE A 99 -0.69 18.78 9.58
C PHE A 99 -1.06 17.75 10.68
N ALA A 100 -0.41 16.59 10.70
CA ALA A 100 -0.80 15.49 11.59
C ALA A 100 -0.29 15.70 13.02
N ASP A 101 -1.13 15.42 14.02
CA ASP A 101 -0.77 15.40 15.44
C ASP A 101 -0.20 14.06 15.91
N LYS A 102 -0.55 12.98 15.20
CA LYS A 102 -0.19 11.59 15.53
C LYS A 102 0.19 10.80 14.28
N VAL A 103 1.02 9.81 14.46
CA VAL A 103 1.49 8.91 13.40
C VAL A 103 1.27 7.46 13.83
N ILE A 104 0.79 6.64 12.90
CA ILE A 104 0.72 5.19 13.03
C ILE A 104 1.62 4.57 11.97
N PHE A 105 2.54 3.70 12.38
CA PHE A 105 3.38 2.96 11.46
C PHE A 105 2.78 1.59 11.16
N GLN A 106 2.84 1.20 9.89
CA GLN A 106 2.41 -0.10 9.39
C GLN A 106 3.51 -0.72 8.52
N ASN A 107 3.41 -2.02 8.22
CA ASN A 107 4.44 -2.72 7.43
C ASN A 107 4.31 -2.48 5.92
N SER A 108 3.13 -2.06 5.45
CA SER A 108 2.86 -1.84 4.03
C SER A 108 1.84 -0.72 3.81
N GLY A 109 1.78 -0.18 2.58
CA GLY A 109 0.76 0.78 2.19
C GLY A 109 -0.66 0.20 2.28
N ALA A 110 -0.85 -1.08 1.94
CA ALA A 110 -2.14 -1.75 2.07
C ALA A 110 -2.60 -1.81 3.53
N GLU A 111 -1.71 -2.12 4.47
CA GLU A 111 -2.02 -2.08 5.91
C GLU A 111 -2.32 -0.66 6.40
N ALA A 112 -1.62 0.35 5.90
CA ALA A 112 -1.90 1.74 6.22
C ALA A 112 -3.29 2.18 5.71
N THR A 113 -3.69 1.74 4.51
CA THR A 113 -5.03 1.93 3.96
C THR A 113 -6.10 1.28 4.84
N GLU A 114 -5.91 0.01 5.22
CA GLU A 114 -6.82 -0.70 6.12
C GLU A 114 -6.92 0.00 7.49
N ALA A 115 -5.81 0.47 8.03
CA ALA A 115 -5.79 1.24 9.27
C ALA A 115 -6.58 2.55 9.14
N ALA A 116 -6.42 3.30 8.03
CA ALA A 116 -7.14 4.55 7.78
C ALA A 116 -8.67 4.32 7.72
N ILE A 117 -9.12 3.29 6.98
CA ILE A 117 -10.53 2.90 6.90
C ILE A 117 -11.09 2.56 8.29
N LYS A 118 -10.36 1.74 9.06
CA LYS A 118 -10.75 1.34 10.42
C LYS A 118 -10.83 2.52 11.37
N ILE A 119 -9.84 3.43 11.33
CA ILE A 119 -9.79 4.63 12.18
C ILE A 119 -10.98 5.54 11.87
N ALA A 120 -11.25 5.82 10.59
CA ALA A 120 -12.39 6.65 10.19
C ALA A 120 -13.72 6.11 10.72
N ARG A 121 -13.95 4.80 10.57
CA ARG A 121 -15.17 4.15 11.09
C ARG A 121 -15.21 4.13 12.61
N ARG A 122 -14.11 3.80 13.28
CA ARG A 122 -14.03 3.72 14.75
C ARG A 122 -14.20 5.09 15.40
N TYR A 123 -13.67 6.15 14.80
CA TYR A 123 -13.84 7.52 15.27
C TYR A 123 -15.33 7.88 15.39
N PHE A 124 -16.10 7.70 14.31
CA PHE A 124 -17.53 8.03 14.35
C PHE A 124 -18.33 7.12 15.26
N TYR A 125 -17.97 5.86 15.38
CA TYR A 125 -18.56 4.97 16.38
C TYR A 125 -18.33 5.50 17.80
N SER A 126 -17.11 5.89 18.15
CA SER A 126 -16.74 6.33 19.51
C SER A 126 -17.41 7.63 19.94
N ILE A 127 -17.81 8.49 18.99
CA ILE A 127 -18.56 9.74 19.26
C ILE A 127 -20.08 9.59 19.09
N GLY A 128 -20.59 8.35 19.14
CA GLY A 128 -22.04 8.08 19.09
C GLY A 128 -22.70 8.22 17.72
N LYS A 129 -21.89 8.21 16.62
CA LYS A 129 -22.40 8.36 15.24
C LYS A 129 -22.09 7.12 14.37
N PRO A 130 -22.48 5.88 14.76
CA PRO A 130 -22.07 4.64 14.10
C PRO A 130 -22.59 4.51 12.66
N LYS A 131 -23.62 5.25 12.28
CA LYS A 131 -24.14 5.29 10.90
C LYS A 131 -23.22 6.05 9.94
N LYS A 132 -22.27 6.88 10.42
CA LYS A 132 -21.23 7.52 9.62
C LYS A 132 -20.05 6.55 9.44
N ASN A 133 -20.14 5.67 8.46
CA ASN A 133 -19.19 4.57 8.24
C ASN A 133 -18.80 4.35 6.78
N ARG A 134 -19.29 5.20 5.87
CA ARG A 134 -18.97 5.11 4.44
C ARG A 134 -17.75 5.96 4.11
N ILE A 135 -16.90 5.43 3.26
CA ILE A 135 -15.71 6.11 2.74
C ILE A 135 -15.98 6.49 1.29
N LEU A 136 -15.86 7.77 0.98
CA LEU A 136 -16.02 8.28 -0.37
C LEU A 136 -14.66 8.31 -1.08
N CYS A 137 -14.53 7.61 -2.20
CA CYS A 137 -13.27 7.39 -2.92
C CYS A 137 -13.35 7.90 -4.35
N ILE A 138 -12.21 8.23 -4.93
CA ILE A 138 -12.12 8.51 -6.38
C ILE A 138 -12.14 7.19 -7.15
N LYS A 139 -12.91 7.13 -8.24
CA LYS A 139 -12.90 5.97 -9.14
C LYS A 139 -11.53 5.75 -9.77
N ASN A 140 -11.19 4.48 -9.99
CA ASN A 140 -9.92 4.04 -10.57
C ASN A 140 -8.68 4.47 -9.80
N SER A 141 -8.81 4.81 -8.51
CA SER A 141 -7.68 5.09 -7.63
C SER A 141 -6.97 3.80 -7.19
N PHE A 142 -5.73 3.92 -6.74
CA PHE A 142 -4.97 2.80 -6.18
C PHE A 142 -4.79 2.96 -4.67
N HIS A 143 -5.40 2.05 -3.90
CA HIS A 143 -5.33 2.05 -2.43
C HIS A 143 -4.70 0.78 -1.84
N GLY A 144 -4.22 -0.13 -2.68
CA GLY A 144 -3.64 -1.41 -2.27
C GLY A 144 -4.36 -2.62 -2.88
N ARG A 145 -4.02 -3.82 -2.40
CA ARG A 145 -4.52 -5.09 -2.96
C ARG A 145 -5.29 -5.96 -1.96
N THR A 146 -5.62 -5.45 -0.77
CA THR A 146 -6.57 -6.09 0.15
C THR A 146 -7.99 -5.98 -0.40
N LEU A 147 -8.92 -6.79 0.08
CA LEU A 147 -10.31 -6.73 -0.38
C LEU A 147 -10.91 -5.34 -0.18
N ALA A 148 -10.75 -4.72 0.99
CA ALA A 148 -11.25 -3.38 1.21
C ALA A 148 -10.58 -2.35 0.27
N ALA A 149 -9.27 -2.43 0.06
CA ALA A 149 -8.55 -1.50 -0.80
C ALA A 149 -8.97 -1.60 -2.28
N ILE A 150 -9.20 -2.81 -2.82
CA ILE A 150 -9.65 -2.97 -4.22
C ILE A 150 -11.09 -2.51 -4.41
N PHE A 151 -11.97 -2.69 -3.42
CA PHE A 151 -13.34 -2.16 -3.49
C PHE A 151 -13.38 -0.65 -3.25
N ALA A 152 -12.45 -0.08 -2.48
CA ALA A 152 -12.26 1.37 -2.36
C ALA A 152 -11.80 2.02 -3.67
N SER A 153 -11.06 1.30 -4.53
CA SER A 153 -10.58 1.83 -5.82
C SER A 153 -11.70 2.16 -6.81
N GLY A 154 -12.87 1.51 -6.71
CA GLY A 154 -13.95 1.63 -7.69
C GLY A 154 -13.59 1.10 -9.09
N SER A 155 -12.48 0.37 -9.25
CA SER A 155 -12.03 -0.20 -10.50
C SER A 155 -12.63 -1.59 -10.71
N LYS A 156 -13.41 -1.76 -11.78
CA LYS A 156 -13.98 -3.06 -12.17
C LYS A 156 -12.87 -4.09 -12.43
N LYS A 157 -11.79 -3.69 -13.08
CA LYS A 157 -10.62 -4.54 -13.36
C LYS A 157 -9.98 -5.11 -12.10
N MET A 158 -9.97 -4.35 -11.00
CA MET A 158 -9.37 -4.79 -9.74
C MET A 158 -10.30 -5.67 -8.92
N THR A 159 -11.62 -5.52 -9.08
CA THR A 159 -12.62 -6.24 -8.28
C THR A 159 -13.18 -7.48 -8.95
N GLU A 160 -12.93 -7.68 -10.24
CA GLU A 160 -13.38 -8.84 -11.01
C GLU A 160 -12.86 -10.15 -10.39
N GLY A 161 -13.76 -11.09 -10.13
CA GLY A 161 -13.44 -12.38 -9.51
C GLY A 161 -13.30 -12.38 -7.98
N PHE A 162 -13.49 -11.22 -7.30
CA PHE A 162 -13.33 -11.10 -5.84
C PHE A 162 -14.64 -10.79 -5.10
N LEU A 163 -15.76 -11.26 -5.64
CA LEU A 163 -17.06 -11.16 -4.96
C LEU A 163 -17.14 -12.13 -3.75
N PRO A 164 -17.99 -11.86 -2.74
CA PRO A 164 -18.94 -10.75 -2.63
C PRO A 164 -18.26 -9.40 -2.35
N LYS A 165 -18.96 -8.30 -2.72
CA LYS A 165 -18.47 -6.93 -2.55
C LYS A 165 -18.26 -6.58 -1.08
N VAL A 166 -17.13 -5.94 -0.79
CA VAL A 166 -16.91 -5.30 0.51
C VAL A 166 -17.64 -3.95 0.52
N GLU A 167 -18.67 -3.85 1.38
CA GLU A 167 -19.52 -2.68 1.48
C GLU A 167 -18.89 -1.51 2.25
N GLY A 168 -19.46 -0.30 2.04
CA GLY A 168 -19.09 0.90 2.75
C GLY A 168 -18.21 1.85 1.97
N PHE A 169 -18.10 1.66 0.65
CA PHE A 169 -17.41 2.57 -0.26
C PHE A 169 -18.39 3.21 -1.25
N ASP A 170 -18.28 4.52 -1.40
CA ASP A 170 -18.96 5.32 -2.42
C ASP A 170 -17.91 5.91 -3.35
N HIS A 171 -18.27 6.23 -4.60
CA HIS A 171 -17.30 6.67 -5.58
C HIS A 171 -17.76 7.92 -6.33
N PHE A 172 -16.79 8.77 -6.68
CA PHE A 172 -16.97 9.92 -7.56
C PHE A 172 -15.82 10.01 -8.57
N GLU A 173 -16.01 10.79 -9.64
CA GLU A 173 -14.99 10.96 -10.69
C GLU A 173 -13.92 11.97 -10.25
N PHE A 174 -12.66 11.74 -10.66
CA PHE A 174 -11.57 12.69 -10.43
C PHE A 174 -11.88 14.04 -11.08
N GLY A 175 -11.69 15.14 -10.32
CA GLY A 175 -11.96 16.50 -10.80
C GLY A 175 -13.44 16.93 -10.80
N ASP A 176 -14.37 16.01 -10.53
CA ASP A 176 -15.81 16.36 -10.46
C ASP A 176 -16.19 16.89 -9.06
N HIS A 177 -15.98 18.19 -8.85
CA HIS A 177 -16.34 18.85 -7.58
C HIS A 177 -17.85 18.88 -7.33
N LYS A 178 -18.69 18.91 -8.37
CA LYS A 178 -20.14 18.86 -8.22
C LYS A 178 -20.60 17.48 -7.80
N GLY A 179 -20.07 16.44 -8.45
CA GLY A 179 -20.30 15.04 -8.07
C GLY A 179 -19.81 14.74 -6.67
N LEU A 180 -18.63 15.24 -6.27
CA LEU A 180 -18.12 15.11 -4.91
C LEU A 180 -19.10 15.68 -3.88
N LYS A 181 -19.55 16.93 -4.06
CA LYS A 181 -20.51 17.56 -3.15
C LYS A 181 -21.82 16.78 -3.03
N LYS A 182 -22.33 16.26 -4.16
CA LYS A 182 -23.55 15.43 -4.21
C LYS A 182 -23.38 14.06 -3.54
N ALA A 183 -22.17 13.47 -3.64
CA ALA A 183 -21.87 12.17 -3.07
C ALA A 183 -21.64 12.18 -1.55
N ILE A 184 -21.34 13.34 -0.96
CA ILE A 184 -21.21 13.49 0.49
C ILE A 184 -22.61 13.42 1.11
N THR A 185 -22.80 12.50 2.06
CA THR A 185 -24.05 12.30 2.80
C THR A 185 -23.81 12.32 4.31
N ASN A 186 -24.88 12.24 5.07
CA ASN A 186 -24.82 12.08 6.53
C ASN A 186 -24.14 10.76 6.97
N LYS A 187 -23.96 9.79 6.06
CA LYS A 187 -23.26 8.52 6.28
C LYS A 187 -21.79 8.58 5.94
N THR A 188 -21.31 9.65 5.28
CA THR A 188 -19.90 9.76 4.86
C THR A 188 -19.02 10.04 6.07
N ALA A 189 -18.10 9.12 6.36
CA ALA A 189 -17.12 9.22 7.44
C ALA A 189 -15.85 9.93 6.99
N ALA A 190 -15.37 9.62 5.77
CA ALA A 190 -14.13 10.16 5.24
C ALA A 190 -14.17 10.23 3.71
N ILE A 191 -13.26 11.03 3.16
CA ILE A 191 -12.93 11.08 1.74
C ILE A 191 -11.51 10.53 1.61
N MET A 192 -11.31 9.54 0.74
CA MET A 192 -10.01 8.93 0.46
C MET A 192 -9.57 9.29 -0.95
N VAL A 193 -8.41 9.90 -1.06
CA VAL A 193 -7.87 10.40 -2.33
C VAL A 193 -6.38 10.11 -2.42
N GLU A 194 -5.88 9.95 -3.64
CA GLU A 194 -4.45 10.07 -3.94
C GLU A 194 -4.13 11.54 -4.23
N THR A 195 -3.02 12.04 -3.72
CA THR A 195 -2.55 13.40 -4.06
C THR A 195 -2.10 13.49 -5.51
N ILE A 196 -1.64 12.39 -6.06
CA ILE A 196 -1.30 12.18 -7.47
C ILE A 196 -1.85 10.80 -7.84
N MET A 197 -2.72 10.73 -8.84
CA MET A 197 -3.25 9.46 -9.35
C MET A 197 -2.11 8.66 -9.97
N GLY A 198 -1.89 7.43 -9.51
CA GLY A 198 -0.78 6.56 -9.94
C GLY A 198 -1.14 5.61 -11.08
N GLU A 199 -2.43 5.37 -11.31
CA GLU A 199 -2.96 4.44 -12.33
C GLU A 199 -3.74 5.19 -13.43
#